data_98b86f4ec1331a91c4a12c4ef897b95e
#
_entry.id   98b86f4ec1331a91c4a12c4ef897b95e
#
_cell.length_a   1.000
_cell.length_b   1.000
_cell.length_c   1.000
_cell.angle_alpha   90.00
_cell.angle_beta   90.00
_cell.angle_gamma   90.00
#
_symmetry.space_group_name_H-M   'P 1'
#
loop_
_entity.id
_entity.type
_entity.pdbx_description
1 polymer ?
#
loop_
_entity_poly.entity_id
_entity_poly.type
_entity_poly.pdbx_seq_one_letter_code
_entity_poly.pdbx_strand_id
1 'polypeptide(L)'
;MYEYRKMTPAQRREAVEYRRLRERPWHSPPHWEFQGLLQFTISSACYEHQHIIGATPERMTECESTILDVCSHFATHVYAWCILPNHYHLLIQTDQLGALRAELGRCHGRTSFKWNGEDHRRGRHVWHNCLNRGIKSHRHFWASVNYIHHNPVHHGYVQRWQDWPWSSAADFIEHVGRETASKIWREYPVLDYGKTWDFD
;
A
#
# COMPACT_ATOMS: atom_id res chain seq x y z
N MET A 1 7.10 -9.72 8.82
CA MET A 1 5.82 -10.38 9.21
C MET A 1 5.83 -11.87 8.88
N TYR A 2 6.37 -12.27 7.74
CA TYR A 2 6.46 -13.68 7.31
C TYR A 2 7.43 -14.53 8.15
N GLU A 3 8.55 -13.98 8.61
CA GLU A 3 9.49 -14.68 9.48
C GLU A 3 8.85 -15.14 10.78
N TYR A 4 7.96 -14.32 11.38
CA TYR A 4 7.24 -14.71 12.60
C TYR A 4 6.37 -15.98 12.41
N ARG A 5 5.84 -16.20 11.21
CA ARG A 5 5.05 -17.40 10.89
C ARG A 5 5.88 -18.67 10.75
N LYS A 6 7.13 -18.52 10.28
CA LYS A 6 8.09 -19.61 10.15
C LYS A 6 8.73 -19.99 11.48
N MET A 7 8.56 -19.15 12.51
CA MET A 7 9.10 -19.37 13.85
C MET A 7 8.37 -20.51 14.58
N THR A 8 9.14 -21.29 15.33
CA THR A 8 8.60 -22.26 16.27
C THR A 8 7.82 -21.57 17.38
N PRO A 9 6.94 -22.27 18.12
CA PRO A 9 6.23 -21.69 19.26
C PRO A 9 7.15 -21.09 20.34
N ALA A 10 8.34 -21.65 20.53
CA ALA A 10 9.35 -21.12 21.45
C ALA A 10 9.92 -19.78 20.94
N GLN A 11 10.33 -19.71 19.68
CA GLN A 11 10.82 -18.48 19.04
C GLN A 11 9.76 -17.37 18.99
N ARG A 12 8.49 -17.71 18.80
CA ARG A 12 7.39 -16.73 18.87
C ARG A 12 7.25 -16.13 20.27
N ARG A 13 7.34 -16.94 21.31
CA ARG A 13 7.29 -16.47 22.71
C ARG A 13 8.47 -15.54 23.02
N GLU A 14 9.67 -15.94 22.64
CA GLU A 14 10.88 -15.14 22.81
C GLU A 14 10.79 -13.78 22.07
N ALA A 15 10.31 -13.78 20.82
CA ALA A 15 10.10 -12.55 20.04
C ALA A 15 9.06 -11.61 20.67
N VAL A 16 8.01 -12.17 21.28
CA VAL A 16 6.99 -11.39 22.04
C VAL A 16 7.61 -10.79 23.29
N GLU A 17 8.37 -11.58 24.06
CA GLU A 17 9.01 -11.12 25.27
C GLU A 17 10.07 -10.05 25.01
N TYR A 18 10.90 -10.21 23.99
CA TYR A 18 11.84 -9.21 23.52
C TYR A 18 11.17 -7.87 23.16
N ARG A 19 10.00 -7.89 22.53
CA ARG A 19 9.23 -6.69 22.22
C ARG A 19 8.64 -6.05 23.46
N ARG A 20 8.19 -6.87 24.40
CA ARG A 20 7.62 -6.44 25.69
C ARG A 20 8.65 -5.72 26.54
N LEU A 21 9.88 -6.26 26.63
CA LEU A 21 11.00 -5.66 27.35
C LEU A 21 11.45 -4.32 26.75
N ARG A 22 11.18 -4.07 25.46
CA ARG A 22 11.52 -2.83 24.77
C ARG A 22 10.35 -1.89 24.57
N GLU A 23 9.22 -2.11 25.27
CA GLU A 23 7.98 -1.33 25.15
C GLU A 23 7.48 -1.19 23.70
N ARG A 24 7.78 -2.17 22.85
CA ARG A 24 7.36 -2.17 21.46
C ARG A 24 6.01 -2.87 21.32
N PRO A 25 5.07 -2.31 20.54
CA PRO A 25 3.79 -2.98 20.25
C PRO A 25 4.04 -4.37 19.68
N TRP A 26 3.39 -5.36 20.24
CA TRP A 26 3.63 -6.77 19.88
C TRP A 26 2.87 -7.23 18.63
N HIS A 27 1.91 -6.45 18.11
CA HIS A 27 1.08 -6.80 16.97
C HIS A 27 1.13 -5.84 15.77
N SER A 28 1.59 -4.62 15.96
CA SER A 28 1.58 -3.62 14.90
C SER A 28 2.71 -2.61 15.10
N PRO A 29 3.22 -1.99 14.03
CA PRO A 29 4.06 -0.81 14.17
C PRO A 29 3.29 0.22 15.01
N PRO A 30 3.99 1.04 15.83
CA PRO A 30 3.35 2.06 16.62
C PRO A 30 2.55 2.99 15.70
N HIS A 31 1.26 3.09 15.97
CA HIS A 31 0.42 4.10 15.33
C HIS A 31 0.68 5.41 16.08
N TRP A 32 1.46 6.27 15.48
CA TRP A 32 1.61 7.62 15.98
C TRP A 32 0.32 8.36 15.63
N GLU A 33 -0.38 8.87 16.64
CA GLU A 33 -1.42 9.87 16.43
C GLU A 33 -0.72 11.19 16.12
N PHE A 34 -0.74 11.57 14.86
CA PHE A 34 -0.28 12.87 14.44
C PHE A 34 -1.45 13.86 14.48
N GLN A 35 -1.24 15.02 15.06
CA GLN A 35 -2.17 16.13 14.97
C GLN A 35 -1.80 17.00 13.76
N GLY A 36 -2.80 17.31 12.92
CA GLY A 36 -2.65 18.15 11.73
C GLY A 36 -2.55 17.40 10.42
N LEU A 37 -2.45 18.16 9.33
CA LEU A 37 -2.35 17.63 7.96
C LEU A 37 -0.95 17.05 7.73
N LEU A 38 -0.89 15.75 7.57
CA LEU A 38 0.35 15.03 7.33
C LEU A 38 0.23 14.14 6.10
N GLN A 39 1.38 13.88 5.48
CA GLN A 39 1.48 13.02 4.31
C GLN A 39 1.88 11.61 4.73
N PHE A 40 1.20 10.62 4.16
CA PHE A 40 1.40 9.21 4.48
C PHE A 40 1.48 8.36 3.21
N THR A 41 2.38 7.39 3.20
CA THR A 41 2.20 6.22 2.37
C THR A 41 1.29 5.23 3.08
N ILE A 42 0.36 4.65 2.33
CA ILE A 42 -0.53 3.57 2.79
C ILE A 42 -0.36 2.38 1.85
N SER A 43 -0.28 1.19 2.40
CA SER A 43 -0.24 -0.03 1.61
C SER A 43 -1.03 -1.15 2.30
N SER A 44 -1.62 -2.02 1.50
CA SER A 44 -2.23 -3.24 1.96
C SER A 44 -2.06 -4.33 0.92
N ALA A 45 -1.69 -5.53 1.36
CA ALA A 45 -1.50 -6.68 0.50
C ALA A 45 -2.57 -7.73 0.73
N CYS A 46 -2.88 -8.51 -0.30
CA CYS A 46 -3.61 -9.74 -0.15
C CYS A 46 -2.85 -10.74 0.73
N TYR A 47 -3.59 -11.58 1.41
CA TYR A 47 -3.02 -12.60 2.29
C TYR A 47 -2.07 -13.50 1.51
N GLU A 48 -0.83 -13.61 2.01
CA GLU A 48 0.26 -14.38 1.38
C GLU A 48 0.54 -13.96 -0.07
N HIS A 49 0.36 -12.68 -0.38
CA HIS A 49 0.56 -12.09 -1.72
C HIS A 49 -0.18 -12.81 -2.86
N GLN A 50 -1.28 -13.52 -2.55
CA GLN A 50 -2.10 -14.15 -3.58
C GLN A 50 -2.70 -13.10 -4.52
N HIS A 51 -2.70 -13.36 -5.82
CA HIS A 51 -3.25 -12.46 -6.87
C HIS A 51 -4.79 -12.44 -6.84
N ILE A 52 -5.39 -12.02 -5.71
CA ILE A 52 -6.85 -12.01 -5.54
C ILE A 52 -7.46 -10.79 -6.22
N ILE A 53 -6.85 -9.62 -6.09
CA ILE A 53 -7.28 -8.40 -6.78
C ILE A 53 -7.19 -8.60 -8.29
N GLY A 54 -6.10 -9.18 -8.77
CA GLY A 54 -5.80 -9.41 -10.17
C GLY A 54 -6.49 -10.63 -10.78
N ALA A 55 -7.51 -11.20 -10.13
CA ALA A 55 -8.23 -12.34 -10.71
C ALA A 55 -8.93 -11.97 -12.03
N THR A 56 -9.44 -10.73 -12.17
CA THR A 56 -9.96 -10.17 -13.41
C THR A 56 -9.67 -8.66 -13.50
N PRO A 57 -9.61 -8.07 -14.71
CA PRO A 57 -9.49 -6.61 -14.88
C PRO A 57 -10.61 -5.82 -14.21
N GLU A 58 -11.84 -6.35 -14.20
CA GLU A 58 -12.99 -5.72 -13.57
C GLU A 58 -12.80 -5.63 -12.06
N ARG A 59 -12.22 -6.66 -11.44
CA ARG A 59 -11.90 -6.67 -10.00
C ARG A 59 -10.78 -5.68 -9.66
N MET A 60 -9.79 -5.52 -10.54
CA MET A 60 -8.77 -4.47 -10.43
C MET A 60 -9.41 -3.08 -10.43
N THR A 61 -10.30 -2.81 -11.39
CA THR A 61 -11.02 -1.54 -11.51
C THR A 61 -11.96 -1.29 -10.33
N GLU A 62 -12.65 -2.33 -9.84
CA GLU A 62 -13.48 -2.24 -8.63
C GLU A 62 -12.63 -1.87 -7.40
N CYS A 63 -11.49 -2.53 -7.25
CA CYS A 63 -10.56 -2.25 -6.16
C CYS A 63 -10.07 -0.79 -6.20
N GLU A 64 -9.63 -0.33 -7.36
CA GLU A 64 -9.23 1.05 -7.62
C GLU A 64 -10.34 2.04 -7.23
N SER A 65 -11.51 1.90 -7.82
CA SER A 65 -12.66 2.79 -7.58
C SER A 65 -13.03 2.84 -6.10
N THR A 66 -13.06 1.68 -5.43
CA THR A 66 -13.41 1.59 -4.01
C THR A 66 -12.38 2.29 -3.12
N ILE A 67 -11.09 2.11 -3.40
CA ILE A 67 -10.00 2.73 -2.62
C ILE A 67 -9.96 4.25 -2.84
N LEU A 68 -10.10 4.70 -4.10
CA LEU A 68 -10.09 6.13 -4.43
C LEU A 68 -11.34 6.85 -3.90
N ASP A 69 -12.50 6.18 -3.86
CA ASP A 69 -13.71 6.71 -3.24
C ASP A 69 -13.48 6.97 -1.74
N VAL A 70 -12.88 6.05 -1.01
CA VAL A 70 -12.49 6.30 0.39
C VAL A 70 -11.53 7.48 0.50
N CYS A 71 -10.54 7.56 -0.38
CA CYS A 71 -9.60 8.68 -0.37
C CYS A 71 -10.31 10.03 -0.62
N SER A 72 -11.31 10.08 -1.50
CA SER A 72 -12.07 11.30 -1.80
C SER A 72 -12.81 11.89 -0.58
N HIS A 73 -13.18 11.05 0.38
CA HIS A 73 -13.88 11.46 1.60
C HIS A 73 -12.96 11.81 2.78
N PHE A 74 -11.78 11.21 2.84
CA PHE A 74 -10.91 11.28 4.02
C PHE A 74 -9.51 11.83 3.75
N ALA A 75 -9.12 12.03 2.49
CA ALA A 75 -7.85 12.63 2.13
C ALA A 75 -8.05 14.02 1.52
N THR A 76 -7.21 14.98 1.94
CA THR A 76 -7.17 16.31 1.33
C THR A 76 -6.53 16.28 -0.06
N HIS A 77 -5.53 15.40 -0.24
CA HIS A 77 -4.86 15.16 -1.51
C HIS A 77 -4.48 13.69 -1.66
N VAL A 78 -4.57 13.18 -2.89
CA VAL A 78 -3.99 11.92 -3.33
C VAL A 78 -2.90 12.25 -4.33
N TYR A 79 -1.64 12.05 -3.95
CA TYR A 79 -0.46 12.41 -4.76
C TYR A 79 -0.03 11.33 -5.74
N ALA A 80 -0.14 10.08 -5.30
CA ALA A 80 0.19 8.92 -6.13
C ALA A 80 -0.57 7.69 -5.63
N TRP A 81 -0.95 6.82 -6.54
CA TRP A 81 -1.55 5.53 -6.24
C TRP A 81 -1.21 4.48 -7.30
N CYS A 82 -1.23 3.23 -6.89
CA CYS A 82 -1.06 2.08 -7.76
C CYS A 82 -1.76 0.87 -7.16
N ILE A 83 -2.61 0.22 -7.96
CA ILE A 83 -3.26 -1.05 -7.64
C ILE A 83 -2.56 -2.15 -8.42
N LEU A 84 -2.16 -3.22 -7.74
CA LEU A 84 -1.49 -4.39 -8.29
C LEU A 84 -2.33 -5.65 -8.06
N PRO A 85 -2.04 -6.76 -8.72
CA PRO A 85 -2.85 -7.98 -8.60
C PRO A 85 -2.99 -8.52 -7.18
N ASN A 86 -2.08 -8.17 -6.27
CA ASN A 86 -2.01 -8.70 -4.91
C ASN A 86 -1.83 -7.64 -3.82
N HIS A 87 -1.68 -6.36 -4.16
CA HIS A 87 -1.55 -5.29 -3.18
C HIS A 87 -1.81 -3.91 -3.82
N TYR A 88 -1.87 -2.87 -2.98
CA TYR A 88 -1.92 -1.49 -3.45
C TYR A 88 -1.05 -0.56 -2.61
N HIS A 89 -0.68 0.56 -3.21
CA HIS A 89 0.02 1.66 -2.59
C HIS A 89 -0.68 2.99 -2.85
N LEU A 90 -0.69 3.86 -1.83
CA LEU A 90 -1.18 5.23 -1.89
C LEU A 90 -0.16 6.18 -1.27
N LEU A 91 -0.04 7.39 -1.81
CA LEU A 91 0.58 8.53 -1.15
C LEU A 91 -0.47 9.64 -1.03
N ILE A 92 -0.85 9.95 0.19
CA ILE A 92 -1.95 10.87 0.50
C ILE A 92 -1.57 11.92 1.53
N GLN A 93 -2.39 12.97 1.60
CA GLN A 93 -2.39 13.92 2.70
C GLN A 93 -3.73 13.87 3.42
N THR A 94 -3.73 13.79 4.75
CA THR A 94 -4.94 13.72 5.57
C THR A 94 -4.67 14.18 7.00
N ASP A 95 -5.66 14.75 7.65
CA ASP A 95 -5.76 14.95 9.09
C ASP A 95 -6.62 13.87 9.78
N GLN A 96 -7.24 12.97 9.00
CA GLN A 96 -8.20 11.97 9.44
C GLN A 96 -7.68 10.54 9.24
N LEU A 97 -6.38 10.29 9.45
CA LEU A 97 -5.75 9.00 9.17
C LEU A 97 -6.48 7.84 9.85
N GLY A 98 -6.96 8.02 11.08
CA GLY A 98 -7.69 6.99 11.82
C GLY A 98 -9.01 6.59 11.14
N ALA A 99 -9.81 7.59 10.73
CA ALA A 99 -11.09 7.41 10.03
C ALA A 99 -10.86 6.77 8.64
N LEU A 100 -9.89 7.27 7.89
CA LEU A 100 -9.51 6.72 6.59
C LEU A 100 -9.13 5.24 6.69
N ARG A 101 -8.27 4.86 7.64
CA ARG A 101 -7.88 3.47 7.86
C ARG A 101 -9.06 2.58 8.28
N ALA A 102 -9.96 3.09 9.11
CA ALA A 102 -11.16 2.36 9.51
C ALA A 102 -12.06 2.08 8.29
N GLU A 103 -12.24 3.06 7.39
CA GLU A 103 -13.04 2.86 6.19
C GLU A 103 -12.36 1.94 5.17
N LEU A 104 -11.05 2.05 4.96
CA LEU A 104 -10.30 1.06 4.18
C LEU A 104 -10.50 -0.36 4.73
N GLY A 105 -10.48 -0.52 6.06
CA GLY A 105 -10.76 -1.80 6.70
C GLY A 105 -12.17 -2.33 6.41
N ARG A 106 -13.20 -1.45 6.39
CA ARG A 106 -14.56 -1.82 5.99
C ARG A 106 -14.64 -2.24 4.53
N CYS A 107 -13.93 -1.52 3.64
CA CYS A 107 -13.82 -1.88 2.22
C CYS A 107 -13.16 -3.25 2.04
N HIS A 108 -12.09 -3.53 2.78
CA HIS A 108 -11.44 -4.84 2.78
C HIS A 108 -12.40 -5.95 3.24
N GLY A 109 -13.24 -5.68 4.23
CA GLY A 109 -14.28 -6.62 4.67
C GLY A 109 -15.33 -6.89 3.58
N ARG A 110 -15.86 -5.83 2.94
CA ARG A 110 -16.85 -5.93 1.86
C ARG A 110 -16.29 -6.68 0.65
N THR A 111 -15.08 -6.31 0.19
CA THR A 111 -14.42 -6.98 -0.94
C THR A 111 -14.07 -8.43 -0.63
N SER A 112 -13.62 -8.73 0.59
CA SER A 112 -13.40 -10.11 1.03
C SER A 112 -14.65 -10.97 0.93
N PHE A 113 -15.78 -10.45 1.42
CA PHE A 113 -17.06 -11.15 1.35
C PHE A 113 -17.49 -11.40 -0.08
N LYS A 114 -17.45 -10.35 -0.93
CA LYS A 114 -17.85 -10.40 -2.34
C LYS A 114 -16.97 -11.39 -3.11
N TRP A 115 -15.65 -11.17 -3.13
CA TRP A 115 -14.71 -11.97 -3.92
C TRP A 115 -14.63 -13.43 -3.47
N ASN A 116 -14.78 -13.70 -2.17
CA ASN A 116 -14.87 -15.07 -1.67
C ASN A 116 -16.16 -15.76 -2.14
N GLY A 117 -17.26 -15.01 -2.37
CA GLY A 117 -18.46 -15.54 -2.97
C GLY A 117 -18.29 -15.87 -4.45
N GLU A 118 -17.73 -14.92 -5.22
CA GLU A 118 -17.44 -15.07 -6.63
C GLU A 118 -16.49 -16.25 -6.91
N ASP A 119 -15.45 -16.39 -6.09
CA ASP A 119 -14.44 -17.44 -6.22
C ASP A 119 -14.87 -18.78 -5.59
N HIS A 120 -16.10 -18.90 -5.06
CA HIS A 120 -16.57 -20.07 -4.30
C HIS A 120 -15.61 -20.51 -3.16
N ARG A 121 -14.96 -19.54 -2.49
CA ARG A 121 -13.95 -19.75 -1.45
C ARG A 121 -14.32 -19.04 -0.13
N ARG A 122 -15.53 -19.24 0.35
CA ARG A 122 -16.00 -18.68 1.62
C ARG A 122 -15.04 -19.02 2.76
N GLY A 123 -14.76 -18.02 3.63
CA GLY A 123 -13.82 -18.17 4.75
C GLY A 123 -12.34 -17.94 4.40
N ARG A 124 -11.96 -17.76 3.12
CA ARG A 124 -10.60 -17.39 2.74
C ARG A 124 -10.23 -16.02 3.33
N HIS A 125 -9.06 -15.92 3.91
CA HIS A 125 -8.47 -14.66 4.32
C HIS A 125 -7.96 -13.92 3.08
N VAL A 126 -8.51 -12.73 2.80
CA VAL A 126 -8.18 -11.97 1.58
C VAL A 126 -7.10 -10.92 1.82
N TRP A 127 -7.20 -10.13 2.89
CA TRP A 127 -6.35 -8.99 3.13
C TRP A 127 -5.45 -9.14 4.35
N HIS A 128 -4.23 -8.63 4.27
CA HIS A 128 -3.43 -8.27 5.43
C HIS A 128 -3.85 -6.93 6.03
N ASN A 129 -3.36 -6.62 7.22
CA ASN A 129 -3.56 -5.31 7.83
C ASN A 129 -2.97 -4.20 6.96
N CYS A 130 -3.70 -3.11 6.85
CA CYS A 130 -3.24 -1.89 6.22
C CYS A 130 -2.06 -1.28 7.00
N LEU A 131 -0.97 -0.97 6.30
CA LEU A 131 0.21 -0.30 6.82
C LEU A 131 0.19 1.16 6.42
N ASN A 132 0.70 2.03 7.30
CA ASN A 132 0.90 3.44 6.99
C ASN A 132 2.26 3.92 7.50
N ARG A 133 2.88 4.86 6.77
CA ARG A 133 4.14 5.50 7.15
C ARG A 133 4.05 6.99 6.87
N GLY A 134 4.40 7.82 7.86
CA GLY A 134 4.48 9.27 7.69
C GLY A 134 5.66 9.67 6.81
N ILE A 135 5.45 10.63 5.94
CA ILE A 135 6.49 11.25 5.11
C ILE A 135 7.30 12.20 6.00
N LYS A 136 8.63 12.07 5.95
CA LYS A 136 9.54 12.77 6.86
C LYS A 136 10.32 13.91 6.20
N SER A 137 10.37 13.96 4.86
CA SER A 137 11.15 14.95 4.13
C SER A 137 10.69 15.04 2.67
N HIS A 138 11.07 16.12 1.98
CA HIS A 138 10.85 16.31 0.55
C HIS A 138 11.46 15.16 -0.29
N ARG A 139 12.66 14.71 0.06
CA ARG A 139 13.28 13.54 -0.60
C ARG A 139 12.46 12.28 -0.39
N HIS A 140 11.95 12.04 0.83
CA HIS A 140 11.10 10.90 1.14
C HIS A 140 9.79 10.95 0.34
N PHE A 141 9.20 12.14 0.19
CA PHE A 141 7.99 12.34 -0.62
C PHE A 141 8.20 11.88 -2.08
N TRP A 142 9.22 12.44 -2.77
CA TRP A 142 9.45 12.13 -4.17
C TRP A 142 9.92 10.68 -4.40
N ALA A 143 10.73 10.15 -3.50
CA ALA A 143 11.09 8.73 -3.53
C ALA A 143 9.84 7.83 -3.38
N SER A 144 8.85 8.23 -2.57
CA SER A 144 7.58 7.51 -2.44
C SER A 144 6.73 7.59 -3.71
N VAL A 145 6.64 8.77 -4.35
CA VAL A 145 5.96 8.92 -5.65
C VAL A 145 6.58 7.98 -6.68
N ASN A 146 7.91 8.03 -6.81
CA ASN A 146 8.64 7.19 -7.76
C ASN A 146 8.47 5.70 -7.46
N TYR A 147 8.53 5.30 -6.19
CA TYR A 147 8.30 3.92 -5.77
C TYR A 147 6.91 3.43 -6.17
N ILE A 148 5.87 4.20 -5.88
CA ILE A 148 4.48 3.83 -6.18
C ILE A 148 4.27 3.68 -7.69
N HIS A 149 4.77 4.63 -8.48
CA HIS A 149 4.62 4.59 -9.94
C HIS A 149 5.49 3.49 -10.59
N HIS A 150 6.65 3.17 -10.02
CA HIS A 150 7.55 2.15 -10.56
C HIS A 150 7.16 0.73 -10.16
N ASN A 151 6.28 0.56 -9.20
CA ASN A 151 5.92 -0.73 -8.63
C ASN A 151 5.49 -1.77 -9.69
N PRO A 152 4.67 -1.44 -10.73
CA PRO A 152 4.32 -2.40 -11.78
C PRO A 152 5.51 -2.87 -12.63
N VAL A 153 6.53 -2.02 -12.80
CA VAL A 153 7.77 -2.38 -13.50
C VAL A 153 8.64 -3.27 -12.60
N HIS A 154 8.74 -2.93 -11.32
CA HIS A 154 9.46 -3.72 -10.32
C HIS A 154 8.96 -5.16 -10.26
N HIS A 155 7.65 -5.36 -10.33
CA HIS A 155 7.01 -6.68 -10.36
C HIS A 155 6.90 -7.31 -11.76
N GLY A 156 7.45 -6.66 -12.80
CA GLY A 156 7.51 -7.21 -14.15
C GLY A 156 6.19 -7.23 -14.91
N TYR A 157 5.15 -6.52 -14.45
CA TYR A 157 3.84 -6.47 -15.13
C TYR A 157 3.89 -5.64 -16.42
N VAL A 158 4.70 -4.58 -16.46
CA VAL A 158 4.91 -3.71 -17.62
C VAL A 158 6.38 -3.32 -17.72
N GLN A 159 6.81 -2.86 -18.91
CA GLN A 159 8.18 -2.36 -19.12
C GLN A 159 8.31 -0.88 -18.76
N ARG A 160 7.24 -0.11 -18.88
CA ARG A 160 7.20 1.32 -18.58
C ARG A 160 6.07 1.59 -17.61
N TRP A 161 6.36 2.28 -16.52
CA TRP A 161 5.41 2.54 -15.42
C TRP A 161 4.13 3.27 -15.85
N GLN A 162 4.18 4.14 -16.86
CA GLN A 162 2.99 4.81 -17.42
C GLN A 162 2.07 3.89 -18.24
N ASP A 163 2.49 2.68 -18.56
CA ASP A 163 1.68 1.73 -19.31
C ASP A 163 0.76 0.88 -18.39
N TRP A 164 0.90 1.05 -17.06
CA TRP A 164 0.04 0.35 -16.10
C TRP A 164 -1.27 1.12 -15.89
N PRO A 165 -2.44 0.57 -16.31
CA PRO A 165 -3.69 1.33 -16.32
C PRO A 165 -4.24 1.62 -14.91
N TRP A 166 -3.93 0.81 -13.91
CA TRP A 166 -4.37 0.99 -12.52
C TRP A 166 -3.33 1.72 -11.67
N SER A 167 -2.90 2.89 -12.16
CA SER A 167 -1.92 3.74 -11.50
C SER A 167 -2.07 5.19 -11.94
N SER A 168 -1.81 6.13 -11.05
CA SER A 168 -1.75 7.57 -11.35
C SER A 168 -0.52 8.00 -12.16
N ALA A 169 0.29 7.06 -12.62
CA ALA A 169 1.56 7.37 -13.31
C ALA A 169 1.37 8.12 -14.63
N ALA A 170 0.36 7.74 -15.42
CA ALA A 170 0.05 8.42 -16.69
C ALA A 170 -0.42 9.86 -16.43
N ASP A 171 -1.37 10.05 -15.50
CA ASP A 171 -1.91 11.36 -15.12
C ASP A 171 -0.81 12.27 -14.53
N PHE A 172 0.09 11.70 -13.74
CA PHE A 172 1.25 12.42 -13.21
C PHE A 172 2.14 12.97 -14.34
N ILE A 173 2.48 12.15 -15.36
CA ILE A 173 3.28 12.61 -16.52
C ILE A 173 2.53 13.67 -17.31
N GLU A 174 1.23 13.51 -17.51
CA GLU A 174 0.41 14.49 -18.21
C GLU A 174 0.41 15.85 -17.49
N HIS A 175 0.29 15.80 -16.16
CA HIS A 175 0.25 17.01 -15.34
C HIS A 175 1.59 17.75 -15.24
N VAL A 176 2.70 17.03 -14.96
CA VAL A 176 4.01 17.67 -14.73
C VAL A 176 4.89 17.76 -15.99
N GLY A 177 4.56 17.04 -17.03
CA GLY A 177 5.35 16.90 -18.26
C GLY A 177 6.45 15.84 -18.15
N ARG A 178 6.79 15.21 -19.29
CA ARG A 178 7.78 14.11 -19.36
C ARG A 178 9.16 14.51 -18.87
N GLU A 179 9.59 15.72 -19.17
CA GLU A 179 10.91 16.22 -18.78
C GLU A 179 11.01 16.35 -17.25
N THR A 180 10.00 16.98 -16.63
CA THR A 180 9.93 17.12 -15.16
C THR A 180 9.84 15.78 -14.48
N ALA A 181 9.00 14.85 -14.97
CA ALA A 181 8.90 13.51 -14.44
C ALA A 181 10.24 12.75 -14.50
N SER A 182 10.96 12.87 -15.62
CA SER A 182 12.30 12.27 -15.79
C SER A 182 13.35 12.89 -14.87
N LYS A 183 13.26 14.20 -14.61
CA LYS A 183 14.14 14.89 -13.65
C LYS A 183 13.88 14.39 -12.24
N ILE A 184 12.62 14.34 -11.80
CA ILE A 184 12.22 13.82 -10.48
C ILE A 184 12.70 12.38 -10.31
N TRP A 185 12.52 11.52 -11.33
CA TRP A 185 12.98 10.13 -11.29
C TRP A 185 14.49 10.03 -11.06
N ARG A 186 15.28 10.81 -11.76
CA ARG A 186 16.76 10.80 -11.63
C ARG A 186 17.25 11.40 -10.31
N GLU A 187 16.58 12.44 -9.82
CA GLU A 187 16.96 13.16 -8.60
C GLU A 187 16.59 12.38 -7.32
N TYR A 188 15.48 11.64 -7.38
CA TYR A 188 14.95 10.87 -6.24
C TYR A 188 14.77 9.38 -6.59
N PRO A 189 15.86 8.67 -6.96
CA PRO A 189 15.74 7.26 -7.35
C PRO A 189 15.22 6.41 -6.19
N VAL A 190 14.50 5.36 -6.54
CA VAL A 190 13.91 4.42 -5.56
C VAL A 190 14.99 3.73 -4.72
N LEU A 191 16.13 3.35 -5.34
CA LEU A 191 17.24 2.62 -4.68
C LEU A 191 16.72 1.43 -3.87
N ASP A 192 17.06 1.39 -2.58
CA ASP A 192 16.59 0.37 -1.63
C ASP A 192 15.24 0.72 -0.96
N TYR A 193 14.59 1.82 -1.37
CA TYR A 193 13.30 2.23 -0.85
C TYR A 193 12.24 1.17 -1.18
N GLY A 194 11.60 0.62 -0.19
CA GLY A 194 10.62 -0.43 -0.39
C GLY A 194 11.16 -1.87 -0.48
N LYS A 195 12.46 -2.08 -0.64
CA LYS A 195 13.09 -3.40 -0.84
C LYS A 195 12.70 -4.48 0.18
N THR A 196 12.26 -4.07 1.38
CA THR A 196 11.82 -4.99 2.44
C THR A 196 10.30 -4.98 2.67
N TRP A 197 9.54 -4.29 1.81
CA TRP A 197 8.10 -4.09 2.02
C TRP A 197 7.27 -5.10 1.24
N ASP A 198 7.70 -5.38 0.04
CA ASP A 198 7.09 -6.30 -0.90
C ASP A 198 8.07 -7.46 -1.08
N PHE A 199 7.81 -8.56 -0.38
CA PHE A 199 8.50 -9.81 -0.63
C PHE A 199 7.66 -10.59 -1.64
N ASP A 200 8.27 -10.97 -2.74
CA ASP A 200 7.74 -11.92 -3.73
C ASP A 200 7.43 -13.29 -3.11
#